data_370b23c2d76f78ca69cd616cb119799b
#
_entry.id   370b23c2d76f78ca69cd616cb119799b
#
_cell.length_a   1.000
_cell.length_b   1.000
_cell.length_c   1.000
_cell.angle_alpha   90.00
_cell.angle_beta   90.00
_cell.angle_gamma   90.00
#
_symmetry.space_group_name_H-M   'P 1'
#
loop_
_entity.id
_entity.type
_entity.pdbx_description
1 polymer ?
#
loop_
_entity_poly.entity_id
_entity_poly.type
_entity_poly.pdbx_seq_one_letter_code
_entity_poly.pdbx_strand_id
1 'polypeptide(L)'
;MKSKILKIALFCGILTFCACDDYLDMTPTDSVSDKTIWSSVPNAEMAINNYYNYISYLSNFDSGQSTAGITEGFTDMLKYGAMTYNAHMYVPNELAYGGTVLTPTYVSAYLGKWGKMYEYIRIVNQGLSDLRKWGTGIEDSEFKRLEGEIRFFRAWLYTDLLKRYKQVILYNEDLTQIKKDKPLSPESEGWDMVEADLRFAAANLPLADKSTSNNTRLTSGAAYGLLSRSMLYAKRWDVVVEAYEALEKQNIYGLVDDFADAFDHEKALNGKETLLVYAYDKNGVSHSFDNYFAPGGDENNSVSGGMGTPTQEMVESFELATGGFPDWSAWHTTSGTDQTPPYADLEPRFQATVLYNGASWKGRKIEPYVGGKDGWAAWKVDAVPAGRTTTGYYLRKLVDETHDFSEQSQSTLPWVAIRYAEVILNYAEASYNLNKTAEANNAVRRIRTRVGLPYSDKAGSSLFDAIRQERKVELAYEGQYYWDMKRWKLAHTAFTGTRVHGLKIEKDDAGTFVYTYVDCDLQDRHFPQKMYQIPLPVDELNSNSEVEQYAEWK
;
A
#
# COMPACT_ATOMS: atom_id res chain seq x y z
N MET A 1 42.59 -59.16 51.29
CA MET A 1 41.85 -57.90 51.14
C MET A 1 41.83 -57.33 49.71
N LYS A 2 42.88 -57.52 48.87
CA LYS A 2 42.90 -56.92 47.50
C LYS A 2 41.96 -57.57 46.48
N SER A 3 41.53 -58.83 46.65
CA SER A 3 40.63 -59.53 45.70
C SER A 3 39.17 -59.19 45.85
N LYS A 4 38.70 -58.70 47.03
CA LYS A 4 37.30 -58.32 47.24
C LYS A 4 36.99 -56.90 46.77
N ILE A 5 38.02 -56.01 46.74
CA ILE A 5 37.84 -54.64 46.23
C ILE A 5 37.75 -54.62 44.72
N LEU A 6 38.40 -55.53 44.01
CA LEU A 6 38.38 -55.63 42.56
C LEU A 6 37.00 -56.15 42.05
N LYS A 7 36.30 -57.00 42.81
CA LYS A 7 34.96 -57.49 42.47
C LYS A 7 33.84 -56.48 42.72
N ILE A 8 34.02 -55.58 43.67
CA ILE A 8 33.08 -54.49 43.94
C ILE A 8 33.24 -53.38 42.91
N ALA A 9 34.47 -53.09 42.46
CA ALA A 9 34.72 -52.13 41.38
C ALA A 9 34.16 -52.58 40.01
N LEU A 10 34.17 -53.91 39.75
CA LEU A 10 33.65 -54.46 38.48
C LEU A 10 32.11 -54.55 38.49
N PHE A 11 31.44 -54.64 39.66
CA PHE A 11 29.99 -54.67 39.77
C PHE A 11 29.34 -53.28 39.78
N CYS A 12 30.06 -52.23 40.19
CA CYS A 12 29.65 -50.82 40.05
C CYS A 12 29.84 -50.28 38.60
N GLY A 13 30.69 -50.89 37.76
CA GLY A 13 30.95 -50.46 36.37
C GLY A 13 29.90 -50.91 35.37
N ILE A 14 28.98 -51.85 35.74
CA ILE A 14 27.93 -52.38 34.81
C ILE A 14 26.56 -51.72 35.02
N LEU A 15 26.38 -50.89 36.04
CA LEU A 15 25.14 -50.21 36.35
C LEU A 15 25.00 -48.78 35.77
N THR A 16 25.93 -48.34 34.93
CA THR A 16 25.91 -46.97 34.38
C THR A 16 25.54 -46.87 32.90
N PHE A 17 24.93 -47.89 32.29
CA PHE A 17 24.49 -47.88 30.90
C PHE A 17 22.95 -48.06 30.73
N CYS A 18 22.18 -47.77 31.75
CA CYS A 18 20.75 -47.46 31.58
C CYS A 18 20.56 -45.99 31.91
N ALA A 19 21.17 -45.10 31.18
CA ALA A 19 20.77 -43.71 31.11
C ALA A 19 19.59 -43.63 30.17
N CYS A 20 18.46 -43.22 30.71
CA CYS A 20 17.22 -43.01 29.97
C CYS A 20 17.49 -42.09 28.78
N ASP A 21 17.31 -42.56 27.59
CA ASP A 21 17.18 -41.74 26.38
C ASP A 21 15.99 -40.76 26.50
N ASP A 22 15.00 -41.07 27.34
CA ASP A 22 13.82 -40.21 27.61
C ASP A 22 14.10 -38.91 28.38
N TYR A 23 15.29 -38.72 28.98
CA TYR A 23 15.60 -37.49 29.74
C TYR A 23 16.22 -36.39 28.87
N LEU A 24 16.62 -36.71 27.63
CA LEU A 24 17.13 -35.73 26.67
C LEU A 24 16.07 -35.18 25.71
N ASP A 25 14.87 -35.77 25.71
CA ASP A 25 13.73 -35.32 24.92
C ASP A 25 12.73 -34.49 25.74
N MET A 26 13.19 -33.83 26.80
CA MET A 26 12.33 -32.86 27.51
C MET A 26 12.10 -31.63 26.62
N THR A 27 10.97 -31.63 25.92
CA THR A 27 10.44 -30.40 25.34
C THR A 27 10.26 -29.37 26.46
N PRO A 28 10.79 -28.14 26.33
CA PRO A 28 10.57 -27.09 27.32
C PRO A 28 9.05 -26.96 27.57
N THR A 29 8.62 -27.08 28.81
CA THR A 29 7.20 -27.01 29.19
C THR A 29 6.63 -25.60 29.11
N ASP A 30 7.48 -24.62 28.87
CA ASP A 30 7.20 -23.19 28.74
C ASP A 30 7.21 -22.68 27.28
N SER A 31 7.49 -23.55 26.31
CA SER A 31 7.39 -23.24 24.88
C SER A 31 6.53 -24.27 24.15
N VAL A 32 5.61 -23.79 23.30
CA VAL A 32 4.79 -24.66 22.44
C VAL A 32 5.67 -25.15 21.30
N SER A 33 5.81 -26.48 21.12
CA SER A 33 6.63 -27.03 20.04
C SER A 33 6.00 -26.80 18.66
N ASP A 34 6.83 -26.69 17.61
CA ASP A 34 6.37 -26.56 16.22
C ASP A 34 5.40 -27.69 15.84
N LYS A 35 5.65 -28.91 16.29
CA LYS A 35 4.74 -30.04 16.10
C LYS A 35 3.36 -29.76 16.71
N THR A 36 3.30 -29.20 17.92
CA THR A 36 2.02 -28.86 18.56
C THR A 36 1.28 -27.76 17.80
N ILE A 37 2.01 -26.77 17.30
CA ILE A 37 1.43 -25.66 16.53
C ILE A 37 0.82 -26.18 15.22
N TRP A 38 1.57 -26.96 14.46
CA TRP A 38 1.20 -27.31 13.08
C TRP A 38 0.43 -28.63 12.94
N SER A 39 0.14 -29.34 14.04
CA SER A 39 -0.61 -30.59 14.00
C SER A 39 -2.14 -30.45 14.15
N SER A 40 -2.65 -29.24 14.37
CA SER A 40 -4.08 -28.98 14.47
C SER A 40 -4.48 -27.65 13.79
N VAL A 41 -5.69 -27.62 13.23
CA VAL A 41 -6.21 -26.41 12.55
C VAL A 41 -6.21 -25.18 13.47
N PRO A 42 -6.76 -25.21 14.71
CA PRO A 42 -6.82 -24.01 15.54
C PRO A 42 -5.43 -23.43 15.87
N ASN A 43 -4.45 -24.28 16.15
CA ASN A 43 -3.11 -23.82 16.49
C ASN A 43 -2.37 -23.26 15.26
N ALA A 44 -2.51 -23.92 14.10
CA ALA A 44 -1.94 -23.43 12.85
C ALA A 44 -2.55 -22.07 12.46
N GLU A 45 -3.86 -21.88 12.64
CA GLU A 45 -4.53 -20.59 12.44
C GLU A 45 -3.97 -19.49 13.37
N MET A 46 -3.72 -19.81 14.64
CA MET A 46 -3.10 -18.85 15.56
C MET A 46 -1.71 -18.41 15.09
N ALA A 47 -0.89 -19.33 14.54
CA ALA A 47 0.40 -18.99 13.97
C ALA A 47 0.25 -18.13 12.70
N ILE A 48 -0.64 -18.49 11.80
CA ILE A 48 -0.93 -17.76 10.56
C ILE A 48 -1.52 -16.37 10.84
N ASN A 49 -2.27 -16.18 11.93
CA ASN A 49 -2.82 -14.87 12.30
C ASN A 49 -1.74 -13.79 12.41
N ASN A 50 -0.52 -14.14 12.81
CA ASN A 50 0.59 -13.18 12.83
C ASN A 50 0.99 -12.67 11.44
N TYR A 51 0.73 -13.44 10.37
CA TYR A 51 1.09 -13.03 9.01
C TYR A 51 0.18 -11.93 8.48
N TYR A 52 -1.03 -11.77 9.04
CA TYR A 52 -1.94 -10.68 8.65
C TYR A 52 -1.33 -9.29 8.92
N ASN A 53 -0.41 -9.17 9.90
CA ASN A 53 0.33 -7.94 10.14
C ASN A 53 1.23 -7.54 8.95
N TYR A 54 1.56 -8.46 8.04
CA TYR A 54 2.32 -8.13 6.83
C TYR A 54 1.49 -7.31 5.84
N ILE A 55 0.16 -7.36 5.94
CA ILE A 55 -0.72 -6.49 5.16
C ILE A 55 -0.57 -5.05 5.66
N SER A 56 -0.67 -4.81 6.97
CA SER A 56 -0.52 -3.47 7.53
C SER A 56 0.87 -2.89 7.29
N TYR A 57 1.92 -3.70 7.35
CA TYR A 57 3.30 -3.26 7.08
C TYR A 57 3.49 -2.67 5.67
N LEU A 58 2.69 -3.08 4.70
CA LEU A 58 2.69 -2.54 3.34
C LEU A 58 1.57 -1.53 3.09
N SER A 59 0.82 -1.15 4.13
CA SER A 59 -0.28 -0.20 4.02
C SER A 59 0.22 1.24 3.87
N ASN A 60 -0.65 2.11 3.35
CA ASN A 60 -0.46 3.55 3.40
C ASN A 60 -0.50 4.10 4.84
N PHE A 61 -1.02 3.31 5.78
CA PHE A 61 -1.12 3.65 7.19
C PHE A 61 0.10 3.19 8.01
N ASP A 62 1.05 2.46 7.36
CA ASP A 62 2.26 2.01 7.99
C ASP A 62 3.01 3.18 8.60
N SER A 63 3.15 3.13 9.90
CA SER A 63 3.94 4.03 10.74
C SER A 63 3.60 5.52 10.68
N GLY A 64 2.54 6.01 10.16
CA GLY A 64 2.14 7.43 10.23
C GLY A 64 3.24 8.50 10.13
N GLN A 65 4.45 8.17 10.51
CA GLN A 65 5.65 8.99 10.43
C GLN A 65 6.38 8.81 9.11
N SER A 66 6.13 7.69 8.46
CA SER A 66 6.83 7.37 7.25
C SER A 66 6.08 7.99 6.09
N THR A 67 6.69 8.96 5.54
CA THR A 67 6.43 9.45 4.20
C THR A 67 6.48 8.33 3.16
N ALA A 68 6.96 7.15 3.53
CA ALA A 68 6.92 5.95 2.72
C ALA A 68 5.50 5.38 2.56
N GLY A 69 4.54 5.74 3.41
CA GLY A 69 3.14 5.33 3.29
C GLY A 69 2.48 5.87 2.02
N ILE A 70 2.63 7.15 1.72
CA ILE A 70 2.03 7.77 0.53
C ILE A 70 3.09 8.09 -0.52
N THR A 71 3.27 7.19 -1.47
CA THR A 71 4.22 7.38 -2.59
C THR A 71 3.79 8.49 -3.56
N GLU A 72 2.54 8.94 -3.51
CA GLU A 72 2.01 10.06 -4.26
C GLU A 72 2.74 11.38 -3.98
N GLY A 73 3.40 11.51 -2.83
CA GLY A 73 4.30 12.64 -2.54
C GLY A 73 5.52 12.76 -3.46
N PHE A 74 5.86 11.68 -4.17
CA PHE A 74 6.88 11.68 -5.23
C PHE A 74 6.32 11.95 -6.64
N THR A 75 5.03 12.30 -6.73
CA THR A 75 4.30 12.56 -7.97
C THR A 75 3.68 13.96 -7.96
N ASP A 76 2.95 14.30 -9.00
CA ASP A 76 2.19 15.54 -9.11
C ASP A 76 0.91 15.58 -8.26
N MET A 77 0.60 14.53 -7.47
CA MET A 77 -0.68 14.43 -6.75
C MET A 77 -0.66 15.00 -5.34
N LEU A 78 0.52 15.01 -4.69
CA LEU A 78 0.64 15.39 -3.28
C LEU A 78 1.91 16.22 -3.06
N LYS A 79 1.80 17.21 -2.17
CA LYS A 79 2.94 17.96 -1.64
C LYS A 79 3.08 17.70 -0.14
N TYR A 80 4.24 17.24 0.28
CA TYR A 80 4.60 17.24 1.68
C TYR A 80 4.93 18.65 2.15
N GLY A 81 4.32 19.09 3.24
CA GLY A 81 4.42 20.47 3.63
C GLY A 81 4.49 20.79 5.11
N ALA A 82 3.60 20.23 5.90
CA ALA A 82 3.59 20.54 7.33
C ALA A 82 4.73 19.83 8.05
N MET A 83 5.34 20.55 8.99
CA MET A 83 6.52 20.09 9.68
C MET A 83 6.29 19.93 11.16
N THR A 84 5.87 18.75 11.55
CA THR A 84 6.10 18.30 12.93
C THR A 84 7.51 17.70 13.06
N TYR A 85 8.07 17.16 11.97
CA TYR A 85 9.38 16.50 11.93
C TYR A 85 10.13 16.86 10.63
N ASN A 86 11.06 17.79 10.71
CA ASN A 86 11.86 18.32 9.59
C ASN A 86 12.43 17.22 8.69
N ALA A 87 13.05 16.19 9.28
CA ALA A 87 13.69 15.12 8.51
C ALA A 87 12.70 14.32 7.66
N HIS A 88 11.47 14.14 8.13
CA HIS A 88 10.45 13.38 7.41
C HIS A 88 9.85 14.12 6.22
N MET A 89 9.93 15.44 6.20
CA MET A 89 9.43 16.26 5.10
C MET A 89 10.54 16.68 4.14
N TYR A 90 11.72 16.97 4.68
CA TYR A 90 12.86 17.38 3.89
C TYR A 90 13.30 16.29 2.90
N VAL A 91 13.60 15.09 3.41
CA VAL A 91 14.15 14.01 2.57
C VAL A 91 13.20 13.58 1.44
N PRO A 92 11.88 13.37 1.66
CA PRO A 92 10.97 13.08 0.55
C PRO A 92 10.87 14.18 -0.49
N ASN A 93 10.85 15.44 -0.08
CA ASN A 93 10.85 16.54 -1.04
C ASN A 93 12.17 16.57 -1.84
N GLU A 94 13.32 16.38 -1.18
CA GLU A 94 14.62 16.29 -1.83
C GLU A 94 14.73 15.08 -2.78
N LEU A 95 14.13 13.95 -2.42
CA LEU A 95 14.04 12.80 -3.32
C LEU A 95 13.18 13.10 -4.56
N ALA A 96 12.08 13.84 -4.39
CA ALA A 96 11.23 14.30 -5.51
C ALA A 96 11.96 15.31 -6.40
N TYR A 97 12.85 16.13 -5.83
CA TYR A 97 13.69 17.07 -6.56
C TYR A 97 14.88 16.39 -7.26
N GLY A 98 15.18 15.13 -6.96
CA GLY A 98 16.40 14.49 -7.44
C GLY A 98 17.67 15.09 -6.86
N GLY A 99 17.57 15.64 -5.64
CA GLY A 99 18.64 16.36 -4.96
C GLY A 99 19.75 15.47 -4.40
N THR A 100 20.62 16.05 -3.57
CA THR A 100 21.83 15.40 -3.03
C THR A 100 21.55 14.18 -2.16
N VAL A 101 20.34 14.08 -1.60
CA VAL A 101 19.90 12.91 -0.81
C VAL A 101 19.47 11.71 -1.67
N LEU A 102 19.53 11.82 -3.02
CA LEU A 102 19.22 10.72 -3.93
C LEU A 102 20.38 9.70 -3.94
N THR A 103 20.60 9.06 -2.82
CA THR A 103 21.60 8.02 -2.59
C THR A 103 20.94 6.67 -2.36
N PRO A 104 21.65 5.54 -2.54
CA PRO A 104 21.11 4.22 -2.21
C PRO A 104 20.56 4.13 -0.78
N THR A 105 21.18 4.75 0.19
CA THR A 105 20.78 4.75 1.60
C THR A 105 19.41 5.40 1.80
N TYR A 106 19.21 6.63 1.32
CA TYR A 106 17.93 7.33 1.50
C TYR A 106 16.82 6.73 0.64
N VAL A 107 17.11 6.35 -0.62
CA VAL A 107 16.12 5.70 -1.47
C VAL A 107 15.68 4.36 -0.88
N SER A 108 16.59 3.56 -0.35
CA SER A 108 16.26 2.31 0.35
C SER A 108 15.46 2.57 1.64
N ALA A 109 15.76 3.62 2.38
CA ALA A 109 15.04 3.96 3.62
C ALA A 109 13.58 4.34 3.35
N TYR A 110 13.30 5.11 2.29
CA TYR A 110 11.95 5.64 2.00
C TYR A 110 11.15 4.79 1.01
N LEU A 111 11.79 4.11 0.08
CA LEU A 111 11.13 3.33 -0.96
C LEU A 111 11.48 1.84 -0.93
N GLY A 112 12.54 1.46 -0.21
CA GLY A 112 12.96 0.08 -0.04
C GLY A 112 12.24 -0.61 1.12
N LYS A 113 12.14 -1.93 1.06
CA LYS A 113 11.59 -2.75 2.15
C LYS A 113 12.35 -4.10 2.27
N TRP A 114 13.57 -4.19 1.74
CA TRP A 114 14.32 -5.44 1.53
C TRP A 114 14.47 -6.29 2.79
N GLY A 115 15.18 -5.80 3.79
CA GLY A 115 15.56 -6.61 4.95
C GLY A 115 14.36 -7.17 5.72
N LYS A 116 13.36 -6.31 6.01
CA LYS A 116 12.16 -6.72 6.74
C LYS A 116 11.30 -7.70 5.95
N MET A 117 11.24 -7.53 4.63
CA MET A 117 10.50 -8.47 3.77
C MET A 117 11.13 -9.86 3.77
N TYR A 118 12.47 -9.96 3.74
CA TYR A 118 13.13 -11.26 3.83
C TYR A 118 13.02 -11.91 5.21
N GLU A 119 12.98 -11.11 6.28
CA GLU A 119 12.63 -11.63 7.61
C GLU A 119 11.26 -12.31 7.60
N TYR A 120 10.24 -11.63 7.02
CA TYR A 120 8.89 -12.18 6.91
C TYR A 120 8.80 -13.37 5.97
N ILE A 121 9.48 -13.33 4.82
CA ILE A 121 9.55 -14.45 3.87
C ILE A 121 10.13 -15.70 4.54
N ARG A 122 11.17 -15.53 5.38
CA ARG A 122 11.73 -16.65 6.14
C ARG A 122 10.71 -17.27 7.09
N ILE A 123 9.94 -16.45 7.81
CA ILE A 123 8.89 -16.91 8.74
C ILE A 123 7.80 -17.65 7.98
N VAL A 124 7.35 -17.12 6.85
CA VAL A 124 6.30 -17.73 6.01
C VAL A 124 6.78 -19.07 5.42
N ASN A 125 8.02 -19.14 4.92
CA ASN A 125 8.59 -20.38 4.40
C ASN A 125 8.79 -21.42 5.50
N GLN A 126 9.21 -21.01 6.70
CA GLN A 126 9.27 -21.90 7.86
C GLN A 126 7.88 -22.48 8.17
N GLY A 127 6.85 -21.63 8.26
CA GLY A 127 5.49 -22.09 8.52
C GLY A 127 4.97 -23.06 7.46
N LEU A 128 5.30 -22.84 6.17
CA LEU A 128 4.93 -23.76 5.10
C LEU A 128 5.65 -25.12 5.23
N SER A 129 6.95 -25.09 5.56
CA SER A 129 7.74 -26.29 5.81
C SER A 129 7.20 -27.09 6.99
N ASP A 130 6.87 -26.40 8.09
CA ASP A 130 6.37 -27.01 9.32
C ASP A 130 4.94 -27.57 9.15
N LEU A 131 4.05 -26.86 8.45
CA LEU A 131 2.72 -27.35 8.11
C LEU A 131 2.81 -28.66 7.33
N ARG A 132 3.69 -28.74 6.31
CA ARG A 132 3.90 -29.95 5.51
C ARG A 132 4.50 -31.10 6.33
N LYS A 133 5.37 -30.80 7.28
CA LYS A 133 6.03 -31.78 8.15
C LYS A 133 5.08 -32.33 9.21
N TRP A 134 4.29 -31.47 9.86
CA TRP A 134 3.54 -31.82 11.05
C TRP A 134 2.03 -31.86 10.87
N GLY A 135 1.50 -31.26 9.80
CA GLY A 135 0.07 -31.18 9.50
C GLY A 135 -0.53 -32.46 8.88
N THR A 136 0.17 -33.58 8.90
CA THR A 136 -0.24 -34.83 8.23
C THR A 136 -1.54 -35.44 8.78
N GLY A 137 -2.00 -35.02 9.96
CA GLY A 137 -3.26 -35.44 10.56
C GLY A 137 -4.43 -34.48 10.32
N ILE A 138 -4.18 -33.35 9.65
CA ILE A 138 -5.21 -32.38 9.29
C ILE A 138 -5.96 -32.89 8.06
N GLU A 139 -7.29 -32.68 8.01
CA GLU A 139 -8.13 -33.03 6.87
C GLU A 139 -7.65 -32.26 5.62
N ASP A 140 -7.67 -32.92 4.44
CA ASP A 140 -7.04 -32.43 3.20
C ASP A 140 -7.53 -31.03 2.76
N SER A 141 -8.84 -30.77 2.89
CA SER A 141 -9.39 -29.44 2.54
C SER A 141 -8.89 -28.34 3.47
N GLU A 142 -8.82 -28.60 4.78
CA GLU A 142 -8.32 -27.66 5.77
C GLU A 142 -6.80 -27.49 5.65
N PHE A 143 -6.07 -28.58 5.37
CA PHE A 143 -4.63 -28.49 5.10
C PHE A 143 -4.35 -27.58 3.89
N LYS A 144 -5.07 -27.77 2.78
CA LYS A 144 -4.93 -26.93 1.58
C LYS A 144 -5.35 -25.48 1.82
N ARG A 145 -6.37 -25.26 2.64
CA ARG A 145 -6.77 -23.90 3.04
C ARG A 145 -5.65 -23.19 3.80
N LEU A 146 -5.08 -23.83 4.83
CA LEU A 146 -3.97 -23.28 5.60
C LEU A 146 -2.73 -23.04 4.72
N GLU A 147 -2.38 -24.00 3.85
CA GLU A 147 -1.30 -23.84 2.87
C GLU A 147 -1.61 -22.66 1.92
N GLY A 148 -2.85 -22.49 1.50
CA GLY A 148 -3.31 -21.39 0.66
C GLY A 148 -3.10 -20.02 1.32
N GLU A 149 -3.38 -19.89 2.62
CA GLU A 149 -3.12 -18.65 3.38
C GLU A 149 -1.61 -18.36 3.45
N ILE A 150 -0.79 -19.34 3.78
CA ILE A 150 0.68 -19.17 3.88
C ILE A 150 1.27 -18.77 2.51
N ARG A 151 0.86 -19.45 1.44
CA ARG A 151 1.29 -19.13 0.07
C ARG A 151 0.84 -17.72 -0.36
N PHE A 152 -0.37 -17.30 0.00
CA PHE A 152 -0.83 -15.95 -0.26
C PHE A 152 0.12 -14.92 0.37
N PHE A 153 0.52 -15.10 1.63
CA PHE A 153 1.44 -14.16 2.29
C PHE A 153 2.83 -14.18 1.67
N ARG A 154 3.33 -15.33 1.22
CA ARG A 154 4.58 -15.38 0.46
C ARG A 154 4.47 -14.56 -0.84
N ALA A 155 3.41 -14.76 -1.59
CA ALA A 155 3.15 -14.00 -2.81
C ALA A 155 2.95 -12.51 -2.55
N TRP A 156 2.29 -12.12 -1.45
CA TRP A 156 2.11 -10.73 -1.03
C TRP A 156 3.45 -10.03 -0.86
N LEU A 157 4.38 -10.67 -0.14
CA LEU A 157 5.72 -10.14 0.12
C LEU A 157 6.57 -10.08 -1.17
N TYR A 158 6.60 -11.15 -1.96
CA TYR A 158 7.36 -11.18 -3.21
C TYR A 158 6.79 -10.25 -4.28
N THR A 159 5.49 -10.04 -4.35
CA THR A 159 4.88 -9.04 -5.26
C THR A 159 5.44 -7.66 -4.98
N ASP A 160 5.53 -7.25 -3.72
CA ASP A 160 6.05 -5.92 -3.38
C ASP A 160 7.57 -5.81 -3.57
N LEU A 161 8.34 -6.87 -3.30
CA LEU A 161 9.77 -6.93 -3.62
C LEU A 161 10.03 -6.80 -5.13
N LEU A 162 9.35 -7.61 -5.95
CA LEU A 162 9.51 -7.61 -7.40
C LEU A 162 9.11 -6.26 -8.02
N LYS A 163 8.01 -5.66 -7.53
CA LYS A 163 7.58 -4.31 -7.91
C LYS A 163 8.69 -3.26 -7.68
N ARG A 164 9.46 -3.39 -6.60
CA ARG A 164 10.52 -2.45 -6.22
C ARG A 164 11.86 -2.73 -6.91
N TYR A 165 12.29 -4.00 -6.90
CA TYR A 165 13.66 -4.39 -7.23
C TYR A 165 13.79 -5.18 -8.53
N LYS A 166 12.69 -5.69 -9.10
CA LYS A 166 12.61 -6.58 -10.27
C LYS A 166 13.32 -7.91 -10.06
N GLN A 167 14.62 -7.91 -9.78
CA GLN A 167 15.40 -9.09 -9.44
C GLN A 167 15.51 -9.20 -7.93
N VAL A 168 15.23 -10.38 -7.40
CA VAL A 168 15.18 -10.67 -5.96
C VAL A 168 15.84 -12.02 -5.67
N ILE A 169 16.15 -12.28 -4.42
CA ILE A 169 16.62 -13.61 -4.02
C ILE A 169 15.39 -14.46 -3.71
N LEU A 170 15.19 -15.54 -4.44
CA LEU A 170 14.06 -16.43 -4.21
C LEU A 170 14.40 -17.51 -3.19
N TYR A 171 13.66 -17.51 -2.09
CA TYR A 171 13.65 -18.58 -1.09
C TYR A 171 12.28 -19.24 -1.06
N ASN A 172 12.28 -20.56 -0.96
CA ASN A 172 11.10 -21.39 -0.80
C ASN A 172 11.10 -22.11 0.55
N GLU A 173 10.18 -23.02 0.75
CA GLU A 173 10.03 -23.81 1.96
C GLU A 173 11.10 -24.90 2.15
N ASP A 174 11.95 -25.14 1.19
CA ASP A 174 13.15 -25.98 1.39
C ASP A 174 14.23 -25.20 2.11
N LEU A 175 14.19 -25.26 3.43
CA LEU A 175 15.08 -24.51 4.31
C LEU A 175 16.54 -24.97 4.20
N THR A 176 16.80 -26.14 3.59
CA THR A 176 18.16 -26.60 3.32
C THR A 176 18.86 -25.78 2.24
N GLN A 177 18.08 -25.06 1.42
CA GLN A 177 18.57 -24.17 0.36
C GLN A 177 18.91 -22.76 0.86
N ILE A 178 18.70 -22.47 2.14
CA ILE A 178 19.09 -21.19 2.72
C ILE A 178 20.61 -21.10 2.80
N LYS A 179 21.18 -20.26 1.95
CA LYS A 179 22.61 -19.96 1.93
C LYS A 179 22.81 -18.49 2.31
N LYS A 180 23.95 -18.20 2.95
CA LYS A 180 24.36 -16.83 3.25
C LYS A 180 24.55 -16.04 1.95
N ASP A 181 25.25 -16.61 1.00
CA ASP A 181 25.51 -16.01 -0.30
C ASP A 181 24.62 -16.69 -1.34
N LYS A 182 23.80 -15.91 -2.03
CA LYS A 182 22.88 -16.38 -3.07
C LYS A 182 22.64 -15.24 -4.07
N PRO A 183 22.77 -15.51 -5.39
CA PRO A 183 22.56 -14.48 -6.41
C PRO A 183 21.09 -14.07 -6.52
N LEU A 184 20.87 -12.92 -7.16
CA LEU A 184 19.56 -12.49 -7.58
C LEU A 184 19.00 -13.46 -8.62
N SER A 185 17.74 -13.82 -8.50
CA SER A 185 17.02 -14.64 -9.48
C SER A 185 16.50 -13.77 -10.62
N PRO A 186 16.32 -14.33 -11.83
CA PRO A 186 15.63 -13.65 -12.91
C PRO A 186 14.23 -13.14 -12.50
N GLU A 187 13.84 -11.98 -12.99
CA GLU A 187 12.52 -11.38 -12.69
C GLU A 187 11.37 -12.34 -13.02
N SER A 188 11.47 -13.09 -14.13
CA SER A 188 10.45 -14.04 -14.56
C SER A 188 10.21 -15.16 -13.55
N GLU A 189 11.28 -15.71 -12.95
CA GLU A 189 11.17 -16.78 -11.94
C GLU A 189 10.45 -16.30 -10.67
N GLY A 190 10.69 -15.03 -10.29
CA GLY A 190 9.97 -14.40 -9.19
C GLY A 190 8.47 -14.31 -9.46
N TRP A 191 8.09 -13.87 -10.65
CA TRP A 191 6.69 -13.80 -11.04
C TRP A 191 6.07 -15.21 -11.24
N ASP A 192 6.82 -16.23 -11.67
CA ASP A 192 6.35 -17.62 -11.74
C ASP A 192 5.99 -18.14 -10.35
N MET A 193 6.83 -17.88 -9.34
CA MET A 193 6.55 -18.26 -7.95
C MET A 193 5.29 -17.56 -7.42
N VAL A 194 5.16 -16.26 -7.63
CA VAL A 194 4.01 -15.46 -7.21
C VAL A 194 2.73 -15.96 -7.86
N GLU A 195 2.75 -16.22 -9.17
CA GLU A 195 1.59 -16.75 -9.89
C GLU A 195 1.17 -18.13 -9.37
N ALA A 196 2.13 -19.04 -9.21
CA ALA A 196 1.85 -20.39 -8.70
C ALA A 196 1.25 -20.37 -7.28
N ASP A 197 1.78 -19.52 -6.40
CA ASP A 197 1.26 -19.37 -5.04
C ASP A 197 -0.16 -18.80 -5.02
N LEU A 198 -0.43 -17.78 -5.83
CA LEU A 198 -1.75 -17.14 -5.87
C LEU A 198 -2.81 -18.01 -6.56
N ARG A 199 -2.45 -18.76 -7.59
CA ARG A 199 -3.35 -19.75 -8.19
C ARG A 199 -3.71 -20.84 -7.19
N PHE A 200 -2.75 -21.34 -6.42
CA PHE A 200 -3.01 -22.31 -5.36
C PHE A 200 -3.93 -21.72 -4.27
N ALA A 201 -3.64 -20.50 -3.81
CA ALA A 201 -4.45 -19.81 -2.82
C ALA A 201 -5.89 -19.59 -3.33
N ALA A 202 -6.06 -19.09 -4.56
CA ALA A 202 -7.36 -18.84 -5.15
C ALA A 202 -8.23 -20.10 -5.27
N ALA A 203 -7.59 -21.26 -5.54
CA ALA A 203 -8.28 -22.55 -5.68
C ALA A 203 -8.68 -23.19 -4.33
N ASN A 204 -8.00 -22.85 -3.23
CA ASN A 204 -8.16 -23.54 -1.95
C ASN A 204 -8.65 -22.66 -0.80
N LEU A 205 -8.66 -21.34 -0.95
CA LEU A 205 -9.25 -20.43 0.02
C LEU A 205 -10.79 -20.37 -0.13
N PRO A 206 -11.54 -20.14 0.96
CA PRO A 206 -12.99 -20.05 0.90
C PRO A 206 -13.46 -18.83 0.08
N LEU A 207 -14.70 -18.90 -0.39
CA LEU A 207 -15.39 -17.73 -0.92
C LEU A 207 -15.68 -16.74 0.21
N ALA A 208 -15.77 -15.45 -0.12
CA ALA A 208 -16.16 -14.45 0.86
C ALA A 208 -17.63 -14.61 1.23
N ASP A 209 -17.91 -14.52 2.54
CA ASP A 209 -19.27 -14.37 3.05
C ASP A 209 -19.50 -12.91 3.47
N LYS A 210 -20.18 -12.14 2.63
CA LYS A 210 -20.48 -10.72 2.87
C LYS A 210 -21.68 -10.52 3.82
N SER A 211 -22.31 -11.58 4.28
CA SER A 211 -23.42 -11.50 5.24
C SER A 211 -22.98 -11.38 6.69
N THR A 212 -21.70 -11.66 6.99
CA THR A 212 -21.15 -11.62 8.34
C THR A 212 -20.15 -10.48 8.52
N SER A 213 -20.20 -9.79 9.66
CA SER A 213 -19.32 -8.66 9.97
C SER A 213 -17.87 -9.04 10.32
N ASN A 214 -17.56 -10.33 10.41
CA ASN A 214 -16.25 -10.82 10.89
C ASN A 214 -15.38 -11.46 9.80
N ASN A 215 -15.62 -11.16 8.54
CA ASN A 215 -14.91 -11.84 7.44
C ASN A 215 -13.59 -11.13 7.10
N THR A 216 -12.64 -11.17 8.05
CA THR A 216 -11.30 -10.57 7.88
C THR A 216 -10.24 -11.57 7.44
N ARG A 217 -10.57 -12.88 7.32
CA ARG A 217 -9.63 -13.88 6.78
C ARG A 217 -9.55 -13.83 5.27
N LEU A 218 -8.42 -14.34 4.75
CA LEU A 218 -8.18 -14.43 3.32
C LEU A 218 -9.25 -15.29 2.61
N THR A 219 -9.63 -14.82 1.45
CA THR A 219 -10.62 -15.47 0.58
C THR A 219 -10.05 -15.74 -0.80
N SER A 220 -10.69 -16.60 -1.55
CA SER A 220 -10.41 -16.81 -2.98
C SER A 220 -10.43 -15.49 -3.76
N GLY A 221 -11.37 -14.57 -3.41
CA GLY A 221 -11.43 -13.25 -4.03
C GLY A 221 -10.22 -12.37 -3.74
N ALA A 222 -9.71 -12.39 -2.50
CA ALA A 222 -8.48 -11.69 -2.16
C ALA A 222 -7.28 -12.21 -2.98
N ALA A 223 -7.20 -13.55 -3.17
CA ALA A 223 -6.15 -14.17 -3.96
C ALA A 223 -6.23 -13.80 -5.45
N TYR A 224 -7.42 -13.80 -6.05
CA TYR A 224 -7.60 -13.30 -7.43
C TYR A 224 -7.32 -11.80 -7.56
N GLY A 225 -7.68 -11.00 -6.58
CA GLY A 225 -7.35 -9.57 -6.56
C GLY A 225 -5.85 -9.32 -6.58
N LEU A 226 -5.10 -10.03 -5.73
CA LEU A 226 -3.64 -9.94 -5.71
C LEU A 226 -3.01 -10.55 -6.98
N LEU A 227 -3.56 -11.63 -7.52
CA LEU A 227 -3.13 -12.23 -8.79
C LEU A 227 -3.26 -11.20 -9.93
N SER A 228 -4.41 -10.53 -10.03
CA SER A 228 -4.64 -9.46 -11.01
C SER A 228 -3.59 -8.35 -10.90
N ARG A 229 -3.33 -7.84 -9.67
CA ARG A 229 -2.30 -6.82 -9.42
C ARG A 229 -0.90 -7.31 -9.80
N SER A 230 -0.49 -8.48 -9.33
CA SER A 230 0.86 -9.02 -9.54
C SER A 230 1.13 -9.27 -11.02
N MET A 231 0.18 -9.86 -11.72
CA MET A 231 0.33 -10.18 -13.14
C MET A 231 0.25 -8.95 -14.04
N LEU A 232 -0.38 -7.86 -13.57
CA LEU A 232 -0.29 -6.55 -14.22
C LEU A 232 1.17 -6.03 -14.24
N TYR A 233 1.90 -6.15 -13.12
CA TYR A 233 3.32 -5.81 -13.04
C TYR A 233 4.20 -6.74 -13.87
N ALA A 234 3.88 -8.04 -13.87
CA ALA A 234 4.55 -9.06 -14.68
C ALA A 234 4.23 -8.95 -16.19
N LYS A 235 3.25 -8.11 -16.57
CA LYS A 235 2.72 -8.00 -17.95
C LYS A 235 2.15 -9.31 -18.50
N ARG A 236 1.61 -10.16 -17.61
CA ARG A 236 0.93 -11.41 -17.98
C ARG A 236 -0.56 -11.13 -18.16
N TRP A 237 -0.89 -10.45 -19.25
CA TRP A 237 -2.20 -9.86 -19.51
C TRP A 237 -3.34 -10.91 -19.51
N ASP A 238 -3.08 -12.09 -20.06
CA ASP A 238 -4.07 -13.19 -20.08
C ASP A 238 -4.44 -13.62 -18.66
N VAL A 239 -3.47 -13.69 -17.74
CA VAL A 239 -3.71 -14.07 -16.35
C VAL A 239 -4.48 -12.97 -15.60
N VAL A 240 -4.24 -11.70 -15.91
CA VAL A 240 -5.05 -10.58 -15.38
C VAL A 240 -6.51 -10.70 -15.79
N VAL A 241 -6.76 -11.02 -17.07
CA VAL A 241 -8.11 -11.25 -17.60
C VAL A 241 -8.77 -12.45 -16.92
N GLU A 242 -8.06 -13.57 -16.79
CA GLU A 242 -8.53 -14.77 -16.09
C GLU A 242 -8.93 -14.48 -14.64
N ALA A 243 -8.10 -13.72 -13.90
CA ALA A 243 -8.38 -13.35 -12.51
C ALA A 243 -9.65 -12.50 -12.38
N TYR A 244 -9.83 -11.52 -13.27
CA TYR A 244 -11.06 -10.72 -13.33
C TYR A 244 -12.30 -11.59 -13.63
N GLU A 245 -12.24 -12.45 -14.67
CA GLU A 245 -13.34 -13.31 -15.04
C GLU A 245 -13.71 -14.32 -13.93
N ALA A 246 -12.71 -14.80 -13.18
CA ALA A 246 -12.95 -15.67 -12.04
C ALA A 246 -13.71 -14.94 -10.91
N LEU A 247 -13.39 -13.68 -10.65
CA LEU A 247 -14.13 -12.84 -9.69
C LEU A 247 -15.57 -12.55 -10.15
N GLU A 248 -15.78 -12.26 -11.44
CA GLU A 248 -17.12 -12.06 -11.98
C GLU A 248 -17.98 -13.33 -11.81
N LYS A 249 -17.41 -14.53 -12.04
CA LYS A 249 -18.11 -15.81 -11.87
C LYS A 249 -18.51 -16.10 -10.43
N GLN A 250 -17.78 -15.57 -9.43
CA GLN A 250 -18.17 -15.71 -8.03
C GLN A 250 -19.47 -14.95 -7.70
N ASN A 251 -19.78 -13.90 -8.44
CA ASN A 251 -20.98 -13.05 -8.26
C ASN A 251 -21.14 -12.53 -6.80
N ILE A 252 -20.02 -12.22 -6.15
CA ILE A 252 -19.95 -11.74 -4.76
C ILE A 252 -19.56 -10.26 -4.72
N TYR A 253 -18.67 -9.86 -5.64
CA TYR A 253 -18.05 -8.55 -5.64
C TYR A 253 -18.69 -7.60 -6.65
N GLY A 254 -18.63 -6.31 -6.36
CA GLY A 254 -19.14 -5.25 -7.23
C GLY A 254 -18.71 -3.88 -6.75
N LEU A 255 -18.91 -2.86 -7.55
CA LEU A 255 -18.69 -1.47 -7.11
C LEU A 255 -19.75 -1.06 -6.10
N VAL A 256 -19.37 -0.34 -5.05
CA VAL A 256 -20.32 0.36 -4.18
C VAL A 256 -20.97 1.52 -4.93
N ASP A 257 -22.19 1.88 -4.54
CA ASP A 257 -22.96 2.89 -5.27
C ASP A 257 -22.41 4.31 -5.00
N ASP A 258 -22.07 4.60 -3.74
CA ASP A 258 -21.34 5.81 -3.38
C ASP A 258 -19.84 5.50 -3.26
N PHE A 259 -19.02 6.26 -3.98
CA PHE A 259 -17.56 6.10 -3.96
C PHE A 259 -16.97 6.19 -2.54
N ALA A 260 -17.51 7.09 -1.71
CA ALA A 260 -17.02 7.29 -0.34
C ALA A 260 -17.21 6.04 0.53
N ASP A 261 -18.22 5.23 0.26
CA ASP A 261 -18.52 4.01 1.01
C ASP A 261 -17.40 2.96 0.91
N ALA A 262 -16.58 3.02 -0.14
CA ALA A 262 -15.42 2.14 -0.27
C ALA A 262 -14.33 2.38 0.79
N PHE A 263 -14.35 3.54 1.46
CA PHE A 263 -13.37 3.99 2.45
C PHE A 263 -14.01 4.34 3.80
N ASP A 264 -15.31 4.15 3.94
CA ASP A 264 -16.03 4.37 5.18
C ASP A 264 -15.60 3.37 6.25
N HIS A 265 -15.53 3.80 7.52
CA HIS A 265 -15.02 3.01 8.63
C HIS A 265 -15.74 1.66 8.80
N GLU A 266 -17.06 1.63 8.66
CA GLU A 266 -17.86 0.41 8.82
C GLU A 266 -18.09 -0.33 7.50
N LYS A 267 -18.41 0.42 6.43
CA LYS A 267 -18.79 -0.16 5.14
C LYS A 267 -17.62 -0.81 4.41
N ALA A 268 -16.39 -0.29 4.60
CA ALA A 268 -15.20 -0.84 3.97
C ALA A 268 -14.88 -2.27 4.46
N LEU A 269 -15.21 -2.62 5.70
CA LEU A 269 -14.90 -3.95 6.25
C LEU A 269 -15.64 -5.09 5.52
N ASN A 270 -16.91 -4.86 5.13
CA ASN A 270 -17.77 -5.89 4.53
C ASN A 270 -18.36 -5.47 3.18
N GLY A 271 -17.94 -4.33 2.65
CA GLY A 271 -18.44 -3.81 1.37
C GLY A 271 -18.27 -4.79 0.22
N LYS A 272 -19.22 -4.77 -0.70
CA LYS A 272 -19.16 -5.58 -1.93
C LYS A 272 -17.93 -5.28 -2.79
N GLU A 273 -17.28 -4.13 -2.60
CA GLU A 273 -16.09 -3.72 -3.34
C GLU A 273 -14.78 -4.21 -2.70
N THR A 274 -14.79 -4.52 -1.42
CA THR A 274 -13.58 -4.91 -0.67
C THR A 274 -13.19 -6.36 -0.92
N LEU A 275 -12.00 -6.61 -1.45
CA LEU A 275 -11.42 -7.95 -1.62
C LEU A 275 -10.47 -8.30 -0.50
N LEU A 276 -9.63 -7.35 -0.10
CA LEU A 276 -8.68 -7.51 1.00
C LEU A 276 -8.65 -6.24 1.85
N VAL A 277 -8.86 -6.39 3.15
CA VAL A 277 -8.85 -5.30 4.12
C VAL A 277 -8.03 -5.70 5.34
N TYR A 278 -7.32 -4.75 5.94
CA TYR A 278 -6.75 -4.87 7.28
C TYR A 278 -7.59 -4.04 8.24
N ALA A 279 -8.20 -4.71 9.20
CA ALA A 279 -8.99 -4.07 10.24
C ALA A 279 -8.09 -3.63 11.39
N TYR A 280 -8.14 -2.35 11.74
CA TYR A 280 -7.49 -1.82 12.94
C TYR A 280 -8.45 -1.84 14.13
N ASP A 281 -7.92 -1.89 15.33
CA ASP A 281 -8.69 -1.98 16.58
C ASP A 281 -8.06 -1.13 17.67
N LYS A 282 -8.87 -0.40 18.43
CA LYS A 282 -8.41 0.51 19.49
C LYS A 282 -7.70 -0.19 20.66
N ASN A 283 -7.99 -1.46 20.89
CA ASN A 283 -7.38 -2.27 21.95
C ASN A 283 -6.22 -3.14 21.42
N GLY A 284 -6.02 -3.16 20.11
CA GLY A 284 -5.01 -3.92 19.39
C GLY A 284 -4.04 -3.04 18.63
N VAL A 285 -4.12 -3.09 17.31
CA VAL A 285 -3.27 -2.30 16.42
C VAL A 285 -4.07 -1.14 15.85
N SER A 286 -3.64 0.07 16.10
CA SER A 286 -4.17 1.33 15.54
C SER A 286 -3.08 2.03 14.71
N HIS A 287 -3.43 3.13 14.02
CA HIS A 287 -2.48 3.89 13.21
C HIS A 287 -2.62 5.39 13.41
N SER A 288 -1.58 6.14 13.08
CA SER A 288 -1.53 7.61 13.22
C SER A 288 -1.72 8.35 11.90
N PHE A 289 -2.31 7.73 10.89
CA PHE A 289 -2.49 8.39 9.60
C PHE A 289 -3.28 9.69 9.72
N ASP A 290 -4.40 9.69 10.45
CA ASP A 290 -5.23 10.87 10.67
C ASP A 290 -4.47 11.97 11.41
N ASN A 291 -3.64 11.60 12.41
CA ASN A 291 -2.82 12.56 13.14
C ASN A 291 -1.93 13.41 12.20
N TYR A 292 -1.42 12.78 11.14
CA TYR A 292 -0.51 13.43 10.19
C TYR A 292 -1.22 14.09 9.01
N PHE A 293 -2.37 13.56 8.55
CA PHE A 293 -3.00 14.00 7.32
C PHE A 293 -4.32 14.76 7.49
N ALA A 294 -4.95 14.72 8.67
CA ALA A 294 -6.16 15.49 8.95
C ALA A 294 -5.93 17.00 8.79
N PRO A 295 -7.00 17.80 8.58
CA PRO A 295 -6.92 19.25 8.58
C PRO A 295 -6.33 19.79 9.88
N GLY A 296 -5.50 20.83 9.77
CA GLY A 296 -4.77 21.38 10.91
C GLY A 296 -5.62 22.07 11.97
N GLY A 297 -6.88 22.36 11.66
CA GLY A 297 -7.85 22.91 12.60
C GLY A 297 -8.59 21.86 13.42
N ASP A 298 -8.28 20.57 13.29
CA ASP A 298 -8.88 19.53 14.10
C ASP A 298 -8.37 19.59 15.54
N GLU A 299 -9.32 19.67 16.49
CA GLU A 299 -9.01 19.83 17.91
C GLU A 299 -8.40 18.57 18.50
N ASN A 300 -7.56 18.71 19.52
CA ASN A 300 -6.90 17.62 20.25
C ASN A 300 -5.95 16.74 19.40
N ASN A 301 -5.70 17.05 18.15
CA ASN A 301 -4.69 16.37 17.36
C ASN A 301 -3.29 16.79 17.81
N SER A 302 -2.58 15.92 18.52
CA SER A 302 -1.24 16.20 19.09
C SER A 302 -0.16 16.46 18.04
N VAL A 303 -0.36 16.03 16.80
CA VAL A 303 0.58 16.17 15.67
C VAL A 303 0.17 17.31 14.73
N SER A 304 -1.05 17.80 14.86
CA SER A 304 -1.63 18.92 14.13
C SER A 304 -1.94 18.71 12.64
N GLY A 305 -1.72 17.54 12.06
CA GLY A 305 -2.10 17.22 10.68
C GLY A 305 -1.35 17.97 9.57
N GLY A 306 -1.90 17.99 8.38
CA GLY A 306 -1.40 18.76 7.23
C GLY A 306 -0.07 18.31 6.63
N MET A 307 0.41 17.11 7.00
CA MET A 307 1.72 16.59 6.59
C MET A 307 1.88 16.45 5.08
N GLY A 308 0.82 16.04 4.39
CA GLY A 308 0.76 15.97 2.94
C GLY A 308 -0.60 16.46 2.45
N THR A 309 -0.57 17.30 1.43
CA THR A 309 -1.78 17.95 0.92
C THR A 309 -1.90 17.80 -0.59
N PRO A 310 -3.13 17.57 -1.13
CA PRO A 310 -3.37 17.51 -2.57
C PRO A 310 -2.84 18.74 -3.29
N THR A 311 -2.30 18.54 -4.47
CA THR A 311 -1.80 19.62 -5.35
C THR A 311 -2.93 20.17 -6.23
N GLN A 312 -2.69 21.32 -6.86
CA GLN A 312 -3.59 21.85 -7.88
C GLN A 312 -3.67 20.91 -9.09
N GLU A 313 -2.57 20.26 -9.48
CA GLU A 313 -2.52 19.26 -10.55
C GLU A 313 -3.44 18.07 -10.27
N MET A 314 -3.57 17.66 -9.02
CA MET A 314 -4.51 16.63 -8.64
C MET A 314 -5.95 17.13 -8.73
N VAL A 315 -6.23 18.34 -8.25
CA VAL A 315 -7.56 18.96 -8.34
C VAL A 315 -8.01 19.08 -9.80
N GLU A 316 -7.12 19.51 -10.68
CA GLU A 316 -7.36 19.65 -12.13
C GLU A 316 -7.52 18.32 -12.86
N SER A 317 -7.16 17.21 -12.21
CA SER A 317 -7.37 15.87 -12.76
C SER A 317 -8.83 15.39 -12.66
N PHE A 318 -9.69 16.08 -11.89
CA PHE A 318 -11.11 15.74 -11.78
C PHE A 318 -11.93 16.45 -12.87
N GLU A 319 -12.86 15.72 -13.46
CA GLU A 319 -13.79 16.25 -14.46
C GLU A 319 -14.97 16.99 -13.79
N LEU A 320 -15.69 17.77 -14.57
CA LEU A 320 -17.02 18.24 -14.18
C LEU A 320 -17.98 17.04 -14.02
N ALA A 321 -18.96 17.14 -13.14
CA ALA A 321 -19.99 16.10 -12.97
C ALA A 321 -20.78 15.82 -14.28
N THR A 322 -20.78 16.77 -15.22
CA THR A 322 -21.36 16.61 -16.56
C THR A 322 -20.41 16.00 -17.58
N GLY A 323 -19.16 15.71 -17.17
CA GLY A 323 -18.07 15.26 -18.03
C GLY A 323 -17.26 16.41 -18.63
N GLY A 324 -16.01 16.08 -19.00
CA GLY A 324 -15.02 17.04 -19.47
C GLY A 324 -14.33 17.83 -18.34
N PHE A 325 -13.20 18.44 -18.67
CA PHE A 325 -12.42 19.18 -17.67
C PHE A 325 -12.82 20.66 -17.67
N PRO A 326 -12.85 21.32 -16.47
CA PRO A 326 -13.02 22.76 -16.39
C PRO A 326 -11.85 23.49 -17.06
N ASP A 327 -12.13 24.70 -17.54
CA ASP A 327 -11.07 25.64 -17.93
C ASP A 327 -10.52 26.35 -16.66
N TRP A 328 -9.34 25.96 -16.24
CA TRP A 328 -8.67 26.51 -15.05
C TRP A 328 -7.89 27.79 -15.31
N SER A 329 -7.86 28.32 -16.53
CA SER A 329 -7.03 29.47 -16.93
C SER A 329 -7.28 30.73 -16.08
N ALA A 330 -8.50 30.93 -15.58
CA ALA A 330 -8.86 32.05 -14.71
C ALA A 330 -8.15 32.01 -13.35
N TRP A 331 -7.74 30.83 -12.89
CA TRP A 331 -7.03 30.63 -11.60
C TRP A 331 -5.53 30.44 -11.76
N HIS A 332 -5.01 30.23 -12.95
CA HIS A 332 -3.56 30.16 -13.25
C HIS A 332 -2.96 31.58 -13.31
N THR A 333 -3.17 32.36 -12.26
CA THR A 333 -2.70 33.76 -12.18
C THR A 333 -1.96 34.04 -10.88
N THR A 334 -0.79 34.68 -11.00
CA THR A 334 0.02 35.10 -9.84
C THR A 334 -0.44 36.45 -9.26
N SER A 335 -1.32 37.18 -9.97
CA SER A 335 -1.95 38.40 -9.44
C SER A 335 -3.18 38.13 -8.57
N GLY A 336 -3.64 36.88 -8.57
CA GLY A 336 -4.85 36.46 -7.85
C GLY A 336 -6.15 36.80 -8.58
N THR A 337 -7.21 36.07 -8.24
CA THR A 337 -8.59 36.28 -8.72
C THR A 337 -9.55 36.09 -7.56
N ASP A 338 -10.66 36.84 -7.56
CA ASP A 338 -11.76 36.71 -6.59
C ASP A 338 -12.83 35.70 -7.03
N GLN A 339 -12.64 35.08 -8.20
CA GLN A 339 -13.54 34.05 -8.68
C GLN A 339 -13.36 32.78 -7.85
N THR A 340 -14.45 32.23 -7.32
CA THR A 340 -14.44 30.92 -6.64
C THR A 340 -14.18 29.81 -7.66
N PRO A 341 -13.19 28.91 -7.43
CA PRO A 341 -12.98 27.76 -8.31
C PRO A 341 -14.21 26.85 -8.40
N PRO A 342 -14.38 26.09 -9.49
CA PRO A 342 -15.59 25.32 -9.79
C PRO A 342 -15.71 24.03 -8.94
N TYR A 343 -15.30 24.06 -7.68
CA TYR A 343 -15.28 22.90 -6.80
C TYR A 343 -16.61 22.17 -6.67
N ALA A 344 -17.72 22.94 -6.64
CA ALA A 344 -19.06 22.38 -6.51
C ALA A 344 -19.54 21.64 -7.75
N ASP A 345 -18.95 21.94 -8.91
CA ASP A 345 -19.32 21.36 -10.21
C ASP A 345 -18.47 20.13 -10.57
N LEU A 346 -17.42 19.85 -9.78
CA LEU A 346 -16.56 18.68 -10.01
C LEU A 346 -17.26 17.37 -9.61
N GLU A 347 -16.83 16.31 -10.27
CA GLU A 347 -17.37 14.95 -10.11
C GLU A 347 -17.35 14.45 -8.64
N PRO A 348 -18.20 13.47 -8.25
CA PRO A 348 -18.34 13.03 -6.87
C PRO A 348 -17.04 12.54 -6.22
N ARG A 349 -16.09 11.96 -6.98
CA ARG A 349 -14.80 11.51 -6.44
C ARG A 349 -13.93 12.66 -5.93
N PHE A 350 -14.05 13.85 -6.52
CA PHE A 350 -13.39 15.05 -5.99
C PHE A 350 -13.87 15.34 -4.57
N GLN A 351 -15.18 15.40 -4.37
CA GLN A 351 -15.79 15.69 -3.06
C GLN A 351 -15.38 14.67 -1.99
N ALA A 352 -15.19 13.41 -2.38
CA ALA A 352 -14.77 12.34 -1.48
C ALA A 352 -13.24 12.28 -1.26
N THR A 353 -12.44 12.97 -2.09
CA THR A 353 -10.98 12.85 -2.07
C THR A 353 -10.28 14.08 -1.51
N VAL A 354 -10.81 15.29 -1.77
CA VAL A 354 -10.14 16.57 -1.49
C VAL A 354 -11.02 17.46 -0.62
N LEU A 355 -10.44 18.04 0.42
CA LEU A 355 -11.01 19.14 1.18
C LEU A 355 -10.44 20.46 0.66
N TYR A 356 -11.34 21.40 0.41
CA TYR A 356 -11.03 22.71 -0.16
C TYR A 356 -11.69 23.83 0.66
N ASN A 357 -11.44 25.08 0.34
CA ASN A 357 -11.99 26.24 1.06
C ASN A 357 -13.53 26.20 1.11
N GLY A 358 -14.08 26.13 2.31
CA GLY A 358 -15.52 26.04 2.54
C GLY A 358 -16.11 24.63 2.47
N ALA A 359 -15.32 23.58 2.19
CA ALA A 359 -15.77 22.18 2.27
C ALA A 359 -16.25 21.85 3.69
N SER A 360 -17.27 21.00 3.79
CA SER A 360 -17.77 20.51 5.09
C SER A 360 -16.86 19.42 5.63
N TRP A 361 -16.52 19.50 6.92
CA TRP A 361 -15.69 18.56 7.63
C TRP A 361 -16.02 18.55 9.12
N LYS A 362 -16.38 17.40 9.70
CA LYS A 362 -16.68 17.25 11.14
C LYS A 362 -17.56 18.38 11.71
N GLY A 363 -18.66 18.71 11.00
CA GLY A 363 -19.60 19.75 11.41
C GLY A 363 -19.13 21.20 11.28
N ARG A 364 -17.94 21.45 10.71
CA ARG A 364 -17.37 22.78 10.43
C ARG A 364 -17.07 22.98 8.95
N LYS A 365 -16.63 24.18 8.59
CA LYS A 365 -16.06 24.47 7.26
C LYS A 365 -14.53 24.46 7.34
N ILE A 366 -13.88 23.93 6.28
CA ILE A 366 -12.44 24.03 6.12
C ILE A 366 -12.05 25.45 5.76
N GLU A 367 -11.03 25.96 6.44
CA GLU A 367 -10.52 27.34 6.33
C GLU A 367 -9.03 27.37 5.97
N PRO A 368 -8.62 26.96 4.75
CA PRO A 368 -7.23 26.83 4.35
C PRO A 368 -6.59 28.16 3.91
N TYR A 369 -7.30 29.28 4.12
CA TYR A 369 -6.79 30.61 3.78
C TYR A 369 -5.78 31.11 4.81
N VAL A 370 -4.99 32.10 4.43
CA VAL A 370 -4.01 32.77 5.33
C VAL A 370 -4.74 33.32 6.56
N GLY A 371 -4.32 32.86 7.74
CA GLY A 371 -4.96 33.22 9.01
C GLY A 371 -6.21 32.39 9.37
N GLY A 372 -6.69 31.52 8.51
CA GLY A 372 -7.79 30.60 8.82
C GLY A 372 -7.40 29.50 9.80
N LYS A 373 -8.40 28.78 10.34
CA LYS A 373 -8.20 27.71 11.32
C LYS A 373 -7.29 26.60 10.76
N ASP A 374 -7.50 26.20 9.48
CA ASP A 374 -6.68 25.24 8.75
C ASP A 374 -5.61 25.91 7.87
N GLY A 375 -5.16 27.10 8.20
CA GLY A 375 -4.52 28.11 7.39
C GLY A 375 -3.34 27.67 6.52
N TRP A 376 -3.06 28.49 5.51
CA TRP A 376 -1.98 28.29 4.56
C TRP A 376 -0.62 28.75 5.09
N ALA A 377 0.44 28.02 4.72
CA ALA A 377 1.82 28.46 4.91
C ALA A 377 2.70 28.07 3.73
N ALA A 378 3.61 28.95 3.32
CA ALA A 378 4.59 28.63 2.29
C ALA A 378 5.53 27.52 2.74
N TRP A 379 5.84 26.58 1.84
CA TRP A 379 6.89 25.61 2.09
C TRP A 379 8.24 26.29 2.28
N LYS A 380 8.93 25.92 3.36
CA LYS A 380 10.32 26.33 3.64
C LYS A 380 11.06 25.15 4.23
N VAL A 381 12.38 25.09 4.06
CA VAL A 381 13.21 23.97 4.53
C VAL A 381 13.10 23.76 6.05
N ASP A 382 12.94 24.80 6.81
CA ASP A 382 13.09 24.76 8.28
C ASP A 382 11.92 25.34 9.08
N ALA A 383 10.80 25.73 8.47
CA ALA A 383 9.83 26.52 9.22
C ALA A 383 8.39 26.52 8.70
N VAL A 384 7.88 25.40 8.17
CA VAL A 384 6.42 25.31 7.95
C VAL A 384 5.74 24.93 9.26
N PRO A 385 4.84 25.76 9.81
CA PRO A 385 4.10 25.40 11.01
C PRO A 385 3.29 24.12 10.81
N ALA A 386 3.26 23.25 11.83
CA ALA A 386 2.43 22.06 11.82
C ALA A 386 0.96 22.42 11.57
N GLY A 387 0.24 21.52 10.90
CA GLY A 387 -1.18 21.68 10.60
C GLY A 387 -1.50 22.70 9.51
N ARG A 388 -0.52 23.20 8.77
CA ARG A 388 -0.76 24.18 7.71
C ARG A 388 -0.69 23.52 6.33
N THR A 389 -1.66 23.83 5.48
CA THR A 389 -1.57 23.43 4.07
C THR A 389 -0.57 24.31 3.32
N THR A 390 0.17 23.70 2.41
CA THR A 390 1.06 24.43 1.51
C THR A 390 0.48 24.55 0.10
N THR A 391 -0.70 23.96 -0.14
CA THR A 391 -1.36 23.93 -1.45
C THR A 391 -2.74 24.59 -1.47
N GLY A 392 -3.33 24.87 -0.30
CA GLY A 392 -4.70 25.35 -0.17
C GLY A 392 -5.76 24.23 -0.04
N TYR A 393 -5.31 22.98 0.02
CA TYR A 393 -6.15 21.79 0.11
C TYR A 393 -5.78 20.92 1.29
N TYR A 394 -6.66 19.93 1.60
CA TYR A 394 -6.37 18.83 2.51
C TYR A 394 -6.88 17.52 1.92
N LEU A 395 -6.29 16.42 2.38
CA LEU A 395 -6.75 15.08 2.04
C LEU A 395 -8.06 14.80 2.81
N ARG A 396 -9.07 14.24 2.10
CA ARG A 396 -10.28 13.72 2.71
C ARG A 396 -10.27 12.19 2.68
N LYS A 397 -10.00 11.63 1.50
CA LYS A 397 -9.91 10.18 1.31
C LYS A 397 -8.84 9.60 2.24
N LEU A 398 -9.15 8.47 2.87
CA LEU A 398 -8.30 7.77 3.84
C LEU A 398 -8.10 8.50 5.18
N VAL A 399 -8.75 9.64 5.43
CA VAL A 399 -8.79 10.30 6.74
C VAL A 399 -10.17 10.07 7.35
N ASP A 400 -10.23 9.55 8.56
CA ASP A 400 -11.50 9.22 9.22
C ASP A 400 -12.22 10.49 9.71
N GLU A 401 -13.31 10.85 9.02
CA GLU A 401 -14.15 12.00 9.40
C GLU A 401 -14.86 11.80 10.75
N THR A 402 -14.97 10.56 11.22
CA THR A 402 -15.61 10.24 12.51
C THR A 402 -14.62 10.17 13.68
N HIS A 403 -13.32 10.16 13.41
CA HIS A 403 -12.28 10.05 14.42
C HIS A 403 -12.26 11.27 15.37
N ASP A 404 -12.52 11.05 16.65
CA ASP A 404 -12.40 12.05 17.70
C ASP A 404 -11.09 11.88 18.48
N PHE A 405 -10.16 12.81 18.29
CA PHE A 405 -8.85 12.81 18.95
C PHE A 405 -8.93 13.00 20.48
N SER A 406 -10.07 13.45 21.03
CA SER A 406 -10.25 13.55 22.47
C SER A 406 -10.59 12.19 23.13
N GLU A 407 -11.22 11.31 22.37
CA GLU A 407 -11.60 9.96 22.83
C GLU A 407 -10.54 8.92 22.48
N GLN A 408 -9.89 9.08 21.35
CA GLN A 408 -8.90 8.12 20.84
C GLN A 408 -7.75 8.85 20.14
N SER A 409 -6.53 8.61 20.62
CA SER A 409 -5.34 9.31 20.09
C SER A 409 -4.92 8.86 18.69
N GLN A 410 -5.30 7.66 18.26
CA GLN A 410 -4.93 7.07 16.97
C GLN A 410 -6.18 6.53 16.27
N SER A 411 -6.14 6.51 14.94
CA SER A 411 -7.22 6.04 14.09
C SER A 411 -7.33 4.51 14.03
N THR A 412 -8.55 4.04 13.82
CA THR A 412 -8.87 2.64 13.52
C THR A 412 -9.54 2.47 12.15
N LEU A 413 -9.44 3.48 11.29
CA LEU A 413 -9.94 3.36 9.92
C LEU A 413 -9.34 2.12 9.25
N PRO A 414 -10.14 1.19 8.71
CA PRO A 414 -9.61 0.01 8.05
C PRO A 414 -8.85 0.38 6.77
N TRP A 415 -7.74 -0.31 6.51
CA TRP A 415 -7.05 -0.15 5.25
C TRP A 415 -7.54 -1.17 4.22
N VAL A 416 -8.21 -0.68 3.19
CA VAL A 416 -8.62 -1.49 2.03
C VAL A 416 -7.40 -1.70 1.14
N ALA A 417 -6.80 -2.87 1.24
CA ALA A 417 -5.56 -3.21 0.54
C ALA A 417 -5.80 -3.55 -0.95
N ILE A 418 -6.93 -4.17 -1.26
CA ILE A 418 -7.35 -4.50 -2.62
C ILE A 418 -8.86 -4.33 -2.71
N ARG A 419 -9.32 -3.58 -3.70
CA ARG A 419 -10.75 -3.40 -3.97
C ARG A 419 -11.10 -3.71 -5.43
N TYR A 420 -12.35 -3.99 -5.68
CA TYR A 420 -12.83 -4.48 -6.96
C TYR A 420 -12.63 -3.49 -8.11
N ALA A 421 -12.72 -2.18 -7.85
CA ALA A 421 -12.43 -1.16 -8.86
C ALA A 421 -11.00 -1.24 -9.41
N GLU A 422 -10.01 -1.56 -8.57
CA GLU A 422 -8.65 -1.80 -9.04
C GLU A 422 -8.59 -2.98 -10.02
N VAL A 423 -9.29 -4.09 -9.70
CA VAL A 423 -9.30 -5.27 -10.58
C VAL A 423 -9.98 -4.97 -11.92
N ILE A 424 -11.06 -4.16 -11.93
CA ILE A 424 -11.69 -3.68 -13.16
C ILE A 424 -10.71 -2.85 -13.99
N LEU A 425 -9.94 -1.96 -13.36
CA LEU A 425 -8.97 -1.11 -14.06
C LEU A 425 -7.73 -1.90 -14.52
N ASN A 426 -7.32 -2.93 -13.77
CA ASN A 426 -6.29 -3.88 -14.20
C ASN A 426 -6.74 -4.65 -15.45
N TYR A 427 -8.02 -5.11 -15.45
CA TYR A 427 -8.64 -5.76 -16.59
C TYR A 427 -8.74 -4.82 -17.81
N ALA A 428 -9.09 -3.55 -17.60
CA ALA A 428 -9.11 -2.56 -18.68
C ALA A 428 -7.74 -2.45 -19.37
N GLU A 429 -6.68 -2.33 -18.59
CA GLU A 429 -5.32 -2.23 -19.12
C GLU A 429 -4.86 -3.53 -19.79
N ALA A 430 -5.13 -4.68 -19.18
CA ALA A 430 -4.80 -5.97 -19.77
C ALA A 430 -5.54 -6.20 -21.10
N SER A 431 -6.84 -5.88 -21.14
CA SER A 431 -7.67 -5.96 -22.36
C SER A 431 -7.14 -5.04 -23.45
N TYR A 432 -6.72 -3.82 -23.11
CA TYR A 432 -6.07 -2.90 -24.06
C TYR A 432 -4.81 -3.54 -24.65
N ASN A 433 -3.92 -4.10 -23.83
CA ASN A 433 -2.67 -4.70 -24.30
C ASN A 433 -2.90 -5.99 -25.13
N LEU A 434 -4.02 -6.66 -24.94
CA LEU A 434 -4.46 -7.83 -25.72
C LEU A 434 -5.27 -7.43 -26.97
N ASN A 435 -5.39 -6.15 -27.29
CA ASN A 435 -6.21 -5.60 -28.38
C ASN A 435 -7.72 -5.92 -28.26
N LYS A 436 -8.21 -6.19 -27.05
CA LYS A 436 -9.63 -6.37 -26.71
C LYS A 436 -10.25 -5.00 -26.40
N THR A 437 -10.40 -4.18 -27.46
CA THR A 437 -10.79 -2.76 -27.33
C THR A 437 -12.17 -2.58 -26.70
N ALA A 438 -13.15 -3.44 -27.04
CA ALA A 438 -14.50 -3.35 -26.51
C ALA A 438 -14.54 -3.64 -25.00
N GLU A 439 -13.82 -4.65 -24.57
CA GLU A 439 -13.69 -5.06 -23.16
C GLU A 439 -13.02 -3.96 -22.34
N ALA A 440 -11.95 -3.37 -22.85
CA ALA A 440 -11.26 -2.26 -22.19
C ALA A 440 -12.18 -1.04 -22.02
N ASN A 441 -12.93 -0.66 -23.07
CA ASN A 441 -13.93 0.41 -22.99
C ASN A 441 -15.05 0.10 -21.99
N ASN A 442 -15.54 -1.14 -21.97
CA ASN A 442 -16.60 -1.55 -21.03
C ASN A 442 -16.12 -1.45 -19.57
N ALA A 443 -14.89 -1.81 -19.29
CA ALA A 443 -14.31 -1.69 -17.95
C ALA A 443 -14.21 -0.22 -17.51
N VAL A 444 -13.69 0.66 -18.36
CA VAL A 444 -13.65 2.12 -18.10
C VAL A 444 -15.06 2.68 -17.89
N ARG A 445 -15.99 2.33 -18.76
CA ARG A 445 -17.39 2.77 -18.66
C ARG A 445 -18.02 2.36 -17.33
N ARG A 446 -17.72 1.16 -16.83
CA ARG A 446 -18.22 0.62 -15.56
C ARG A 446 -17.84 1.52 -14.37
N ILE A 447 -16.57 1.93 -14.30
CA ILE A 447 -16.07 2.85 -13.26
C ILE A 447 -16.76 4.22 -13.37
N ARG A 448 -16.82 4.78 -14.57
CA ARG A 448 -17.41 6.11 -14.83
C ARG A 448 -18.92 6.16 -14.54
N THR A 449 -19.63 5.11 -14.90
CA THR A 449 -21.08 5.01 -14.66
C THR A 449 -21.43 5.07 -13.18
N ARG A 450 -20.62 4.48 -12.30
CA ARG A 450 -20.84 4.53 -10.85
C ARG A 450 -20.94 5.96 -10.33
N VAL A 451 -20.15 6.88 -10.87
CA VAL A 451 -20.09 8.29 -10.46
C VAL A 451 -20.87 9.22 -11.40
N GLY A 452 -21.69 8.66 -12.29
CA GLY A 452 -22.54 9.43 -13.19
C GLY A 452 -21.82 10.11 -14.37
N LEU A 453 -20.55 9.81 -14.60
CA LEU A 453 -19.79 10.42 -15.70
C LEU A 453 -20.11 9.80 -17.05
N PRO A 454 -20.32 10.61 -18.11
CA PRO A 454 -20.50 10.11 -19.47
C PRO A 454 -19.22 9.47 -19.99
N TYR A 455 -19.37 8.50 -20.89
CA TYR A 455 -18.23 7.86 -21.56
C TYR A 455 -18.54 7.51 -23.01
N SER A 456 -17.68 7.90 -23.90
CA SER A 456 -17.69 7.47 -25.31
C SER A 456 -16.50 6.57 -25.58
N ASP A 457 -16.71 5.50 -26.34
CA ASP A 457 -15.68 4.54 -26.69
C ASP A 457 -14.47 5.21 -27.37
N LYS A 458 -13.29 4.75 -27.00
CA LYS A 458 -12.01 5.25 -27.47
C LYS A 458 -11.21 4.11 -28.09
N ALA A 459 -10.18 4.45 -28.87
CA ALA A 459 -9.28 3.47 -29.50
C ALA A 459 -7.83 3.96 -29.48
N GLY A 460 -6.89 3.03 -29.65
CA GLY A 460 -5.46 3.36 -29.70
C GLY A 460 -4.99 4.08 -28.44
N SER A 461 -4.11 5.08 -28.60
CA SER A 461 -3.54 5.81 -27.45
C SER A 461 -4.59 6.53 -26.61
N SER A 462 -5.68 7.05 -27.22
CA SER A 462 -6.73 7.74 -26.48
C SER A 462 -7.51 6.82 -25.52
N LEU A 463 -7.61 5.52 -25.81
CA LEU A 463 -8.15 4.55 -24.88
C LEU A 463 -7.20 4.32 -23.70
N PHE A 464 -5.90 4.19 -23.98
CA PHE A 464 -4.92 4.02 -22.92
C PHE A 464 -4.81 5.27 -22.04
N ASP A 465 -4.92 6.47 -22.62
CA ASP A 465 -4.98 7.72 -21.86
C ASP A 465 -6.21 7.76 -20.93
N ALA A 466 -7.36 7.30 -21.42
CA ALA A 466 -8.57 7.20 -20.58
C ALA A 466 -8.38 6.20 -19.42
N ILE A 467 -7.77 5.04 -19.67
CA ILE A 467 -7.46 4.05 -18.62
C ILE A 467 -6.52 4.67 -17.57
N ARG A 468 -5.47 5.37 -18.00
CA ARG A 468 -4.53 6.03 -17.07
C ARG A 468 -5.20 7.12 -16.25
N GLN A 469 -6.05 7.93 -16.89
CA GLN A 469 -6.83 8.99 -16.23
C GLN A 469 -7.77 8.40 -15.17
N GLU A 470 -8.53 7.36 -15.51
CA GLU A 470 -9.41 6.70 -14.54
C GLU A 470 -8.61 6.09 -13.39
N ARG A 471 -7.46 5.44 -13.65
CA ARG A 471 -6.60 4.91 -12.59
C ARG A 471 -6.09 6.02 -11.67
N LYS A 472 -5.68 7.17 -12.21
CA LYS A 472 -5.18 8.31 -11.43
C LYS A 472 -6.23 8.82 -10.45
N VAL A 473 -7.46 9.02 -10.92
CA VAL A 473 -8.56 9.62 -10.12
C VAL A 473 -9.21 8.58 -9.20
N GLU A 474 -9.52 7.40 -9.73
CA GLU A 474 -10.19 6.33 -9.00
C GLU A 474 -9.33 5.79 -7.86
N LEU A 475 -8.06 5.52 -8.12
CA LEU A 475 -7.11 4.94 -7.17
C LEU A 475 -6.24 6.01 -6.48
N ALA A 476 -6.67 7.28 -6.49
CA ALA A 476 -5.95 8.37 -5.87
C ALA A 476 -5.61 8.05 -4.40
N TYR A 477 -4.35 8.24 -4.03
CA TYR A 477 -3.80 8.03 -2.68
C TYR A 477 -3.82 6.59 -2.14
N GLU A 478 -4.12 5.60 -2.99
CA GLU A 478 -4.08 4.18 -2.62
C GLU A 478 -2.70 3.52 -2.86
N GLY A 479 -1.67 4.31 -3.09
CA GLY A 479 -0.30 3.82 -3.30
C GLY A 479 -0.08 3.18 -4.68
N GLN A 480 -0.88 3.55 -5.69
CA GLN A 480 -0.79 2.97 -7.03
C GLN A 480 -0.07 3.87 -8.05
N TYR A 481 -0.36 5.18 -8.06
CA TYR A 481 0.00 6.06 -9.17
C TYR A 481 1.51 6.19 -9.40
N TYR A 482 2.31 6.31 -8.34
CA TYR A 482 3.78 6.35 -8.45
C TYR A 482 4.34 5.11 -9.17
N TRP A 483 3.83 3.94 -8.79
CA TRP A 483 4.26 2.67 -9.37
C TRP A 483 3.72 2.46 -10.78
N ASP A 484 2.51 2.93 -11.06
CA ASP A 484 1.92 2.96 -12.39
C ASP A 484 2.79 3.78 -13.35
N MET A 485 3.18 4.99 -12.97
CA MET A 485 4.05 5.86 -13.75
C MET A 485 5.44 5.24 -13.98
N LYS A 486 5.95 4.48 -13.01
CA LYS A 486 7.19 3.71 -13.18
C LYS A 486 7.02 2.55 -14.16
N ARG A 487 6.00 1.71 -14.01
CA ARG A 487 5.81 0.54 -14.91
C ARG A 487 5.44 0.94 -16.34
N TRP A 488 4.75 2.06 -16.53
CA TRP A 488 4.48 2.65 -17.85
C TRP A 488 5.70 3.37 -18.44
N LYS A 489 6.77 3.57 -17.69
CA LYS A 489 7.98 4.31 -18.10
C LYS A 489 7.69 5.78 -18.42
N LEU A 490 6.76 6.40 -17.70
CA LEU A 490 6.36 7.80 -17.89
C LEU A 490 6.89 8.74 -16.77
N ALA A 491 7.36 8.20 -15.65
CA ALA A 491 7.77 9.01 -14.50
C ALA A 491 8.87 10.04 -14.85
N HIS A 492 9.86 9.67 -15.68
CA HIS A 492 10.97 10.56 -16.02
C HIS A 492 10.58 11.74 -16.91
N THR A 493 9.46 11.65 -17.63
CA THR A 493 8.92 12.77 -18.43
C THR A 493 7.88 13.56 -17.64
N ALA A 494 7.05 12.89 -16.85
CA ALA A 494 5.98 13.53 -16.12
C ALA A 494 6.46 14.30 -14.88
N PHE A 495 7.55 13.83 -14.22
CA PHE A 495 8.04 14.39 -12.96
C PHE A 495 9.43 15.03 -13.10
N THR A 496 9.78 15.53 -14.30
CA THR A 496 11.07 16.20 -14.53
C THR A 496 10.85 17.57 -15.17
N GLY A 497 11.49 18.60 -14.59
CA GLY A 497 11.35 19.98 -15.04
C GLY A 497 9.99 20.59 -14.72
N THR A 498 9.29 20.04 -13.72
CA THR A 498 7.96 20.50 -13.27
C THR A 498 7.99 20.87 -11.81
N ARG A 499 7.09 21.77 -11.41
CA ARG A 499 6.78 22.06 -10.01
C ARG A 499 5.34 21.68 -9.76
N VAL A 500 5.02 21.38 -8.51
CA VAL A 500 3.62 21.27 -8.11
C VAL A 500 3.13 22.59 -7.55
N HIS A 501 1.86 22.84 -7.76
CA HIS A 501 1.23 24.12 -7.46
C HIS A 501 0.07 23.97 -6.46
N GLY A 502 -0.36 25.12 -5.96
CA GLY A 502 -1.54 25.25 -5.13
C GLY A 502 -2.23 26.59 -5.37
N LEU A 503 -3.37 26.76 -4.73
CA LEU A 503 -4.04 28.03 -4.65
C LEU A 503 -3.86 28.61 -3.24
N LYS A 504 -2.98 29.61 -3.10
CA LYS A 504 -2.90 30.41 -1.90
C LYS A 504 -4.17 31.25 -1.80
N ILE A 505 -4.84 31.20 -0.65
CA ILE A 505 -6.12 31.87 -0.44
C ILE A 505 -5.92 32.95 0.61
N GLU A 506 -6.29 34.17 0.30
CA GLU A 506 -6.27 35.33 1.21
C GLU A 506 -7.66 35.97 1.25
N LYS A 507 -7.99 36.66 2.33
CA LYS A 507 -9.16 37.53 2.40
C LYS A 507 -8.72 38.98 2.16
N ASP A 508 -9.41 39.66 1.27
CA ASP A 508 -9.26 41.11 1.11
C ASP A 508 -9.93 41.87 2.27
N ASP A 509 -9.83 43.20 2.27
CA ASP A 509 -10.42 44.06 3.29
C ASP A 509 -11.96 43.99 3.37
N ALA A 510 -12.61 43.54 2.30
CA ALA A 510 -14.06 43.31 2.25
C ALA A 510 -14.46 41.88 2.71
N GLY A 511 -13.48 41.02 2.97
CA GLY A 511 -13.69 39.62 3.35
C GLY A 511 -13.88 38.67 2.19
N THR A 512 -13.68 39.11 0.93
CA THR A 512 -13.72 38.29 -0.29
C THR A 512 -12.48 37.42 -0.37
N PHE A 513 -12.63 36.17 -0.79
CA PHE A 513 -11.49 35.28 -1.01
C PHE A 513 -10.81 35.60 -2.33
N VAL A 514 -9.48 35.75 -2.28
CA VAL A 514 -8.62 35.91 -3.45
C VAL A 514 -7.73 34.67 -3.57
N TYR A 515 -7.79 34.02 -4.73
CA TYR A 515 -7.06 32.79 -5.05
C TYR A 515 -5.86 33.13 -5.93
N THR A 516 -4.66 32.82 -5.47
CA THR A 516 -3.40 33.09 -6.18
C THR A 516 -2.70 31.77 -6.50
N TYR A 517 -2.37 31.54 -7.77
CA TYR A 517 -1.59 30.40 -8.20
C TYR A 517 -0.15 30.53 -7.74
N VAL A 518 0.35 29.54 -7.02
CA VAL A 518 1.69 29.58 -6.43
C VAL A 518 2.44 28.27 -6.62
N ASP A 519 3.76 28.39 -6.83
CA ASP A 519 4.66 27.25 -6.74
C ASP A 519 4.69 26.74 -5.29
N CYS A 520 4.45 25.44 -5.09
CA CYS A 520 4.58 24.80 -3.78
C CYS A 520 5.95 24.13 -3.60
N ASP A 521 6.69 23.94 -4.67
CA ASP A 521 8.06 23.44 -4.66
C ASP A 521 9.09 24.58 -4.68
N LEU A 522 10.24 24.37 -4.01
CA LEU A 522 11.33 25.36 -4.01
C LEU A 522 12.15 25.30 -5.30
N GLN A 523 12.14 24.17 -5.99
CA GLN A 523 12.85 23.93 -7.23
C GLN A 523 12.10 22.89 -8.07
N ASP A 524 12.48 22.75 -9.32
CA ASP A 524 11.87 21.79 -10.23
C ASP A 524 12.11 20.36 -9.73
N ARG A 525 11.10 19.52 -9.88
CA ARG A 525 11.19 18.08 -9.62
C ARG A 525 12.01 17.41 -10.70
N HIS A 526 12.67 16.32 -10.33
CA HIS A 526 13.47 15.53 -11.25
C HIS A 526 13.43 14.05 -10.90
N PHE A 527 12.98 13.24 -11.84
CA PHE A 527 12.98 11.78 -11.73
C PHE A 527 14.08 11.20 -12.65
N PRO A 528 15.30 10.95 -12.16
CA PRO A 528 16.36 10.39 -12.97
C PRO A 528 16.09 8.93 -13.34
N GLN A 529 16.59 8.49 -14.49
CA GLN A 529 16.35 7.15 -15.04
C GLN A 529 16.68 6.01 -14.04
N LYS A 530 17.71 6.20 -13.19
CA LYS A 530 18.08 5.21 -12.17
C LYS A 530 16.95 4.89 -11.18
N MET A 531 16.02 5.82 -10.96
CA MET A 531 14.88 5.64 -10.06
C MET A 531 13.81 4.65 -10.56
N TYR A 532 13.91 4.18 -11.80
CA TYR A 532 13.07 3.06 -12.26
C TYR A 532 13.33 1.75 -11.52
N GLN A 533 14.49 1.64 -10.88
CA GLN A 533 14.86 0.50 -10.07
C GLN A 533 15.34 0.99 -8.70
N ILE A 534 14.77 0.46 -7.62
CA ILE A 534 15.21 0.77 -6.27
C ILE A 534 16.59 0.14 -6.05
N PRO A 535 17.57 0.87 -5.51
CA PRO A 535 18.90 0.30 -5.26
C PRO A 535 18.85 -0.80 -4.21
N LEU A 536 19.71 -1.79 -4.36
CA LEU A 536 19.90 -2.80 -3.34
C LEU A 536 20.48 -2.15 -2.07
N PRO A 537 20.02 -2.57 -0.88
CA PRO A 537 20.52 -1.98 0.36
C PRO A 537 21.99 -2.32 0.59
N VAL A 538 22.71 -1.38 1.19
CA VAL A 538 24.16 -1.53 1.47
C VAL A 538 24.43 -2.75 2.34
N ASP A 539 23.55 -3.06 3.28
CA ASP A 539 23.71 -4.22 4.16
C ASP A 539 23.68 -5.54 3.39
N GLU A 540 22.82 -5.68 2.37
CA GLU A 540 22.81 -6.85 1.50
C GLU A 540 24.13 -6.97 0.71
N LEU A 541 24.59 -5.87 0.12
CA LEU A 541 25.84 -5.85 -0.66
C LEU A 541 27.07 -6.20 0.20
N ASN A 542 27.07 -5.83 1.47
CA ASN A 542 28.16 -6.13 2.40
C ASN A 542 28.11 -7.57 2.93
N SER A 543 26.94 -8.19 2.97
CA SER A 543 26.74 -9.51 3.58
C SER A 543 26.68 -10.64 2.58
N ASN A 544 26.38 -10.38 1.31
CA ASN A 544 26.17 -11.36 0.25
C ASN A 544 27.11 -11.12 -0.93
N SER A 545 28.14 -11.96 -1.05
CA SER A 545 29.18 -11.82 -2.07
C SER A 545 28.72 -12.15 -3.51
N GLU A 546 27.55 -12.77 -3.67
CA GLU A 546 26.96 -13.11 -4.97
C GLU A 546 26.08 -11.99 -5.56
N VAL A 547 25.93 -10.86 -4.83
CA VAL A 547 25.07 -9.75 -5.23
C VAL A 547 25.88 -8.49 -5.43
N GLU A 548 25.70 -7.86 -6.57
CA GLU A 548 26.28 -6.56 -6.90
C GLU A 548 25.20 -5.50 -7.08
N GLN A 549 25.56 -4.25 -6.75
CA GLN A 549 24.68 -3.10 -6.99
C GLN A 549 24.41 -2.94 -8.49
N TYR A 550 23.23 -2.47 -8.83
CA TYR A 550 22.86 -2.12 -10.20
C TYR A 550 23.79 -1.05 -10.76
N ALA A 551 24.08 -1.15 -12.06
CA ALA A 551 25.05 -0.27 -12.72
C ALA A 551 24.70 1.23 -12.57
N GLU A 552 23.41 1.56 -12.57
CA GLU A 552 22.91 2.93 -12.44
C GLU A 552 23.08 3.52 -11.04
N TRP A 553 23.40 2.66 -10.05
CA TRP A 553 23.59 3.02 -8.64
C TRP A 553 25.04 2.81 -8.14
N LYS A 554 25.95 2.33 -9.00
CA LYS A 554 27.39 2.20 -8.73
C LYS A 554 28.12 3.53 -8.69
#